data_86b1d64da350e4f5f14feb56b6e2e4b8
#
_entry.id   86b1d64da350e4f5f14feb56b6e2e4b8
#
_cell.length_a   1.000
_cell.length_b   1.000
_cell.length_c   1.000
_cell.angle_alpha   90.00
_cell.angle_beta   90.00
_cell.angle_gamma   90.00
#
_symmetry.space_group_name_H-M   'P 1'
#
loop_
_entity.id
_entity.type
_entity.pdbx_description
1 polymer ?
#
loop_
_entity_poly.entity_id
_entity_poly.type
_entity_poly.pdbx_seq_one_letter_code
_entity_poly.pdbx_strand_id
1 'polypeptide(L)'
;MTANIEERCRQKGVKLTDQRKLIAQIMSDSHDHPNVDELYKRVSKIDSKISIATVYRTVKLFKESGILAKHEFKGSKARYEELNESHHDHLIDVKSGEIIEFVDSEIEKLQKKIADKYGYELVDHKLELYGIKKKS
;
A
#
# COMPACT_ATOMS: atom_id res chain seq x y z
N MET A 1 -12.39 13.24 -8.61
CA MET A 1 -12.30 11.78 -8.67
C MET A 1 -10.85 11.34 -8.66
N THR A 2 -10.48 10.49 -7.74
CA THR A 2 -9.16 9.86 -7.78
C THR A 2 -9.14 8.84 -8.93
N ALA A 3 -8.11 8.90 -9.76
CA ALA A 3 -7.90 7.92 -10.81
C ALA A 3 -7.74 6.52 -10.20
N ASN A 4 -8.41 5.51 -10.75
CA ASN A 4 -8.22 4.15 -10.33
C ASN A 4 -6.89 3.60 -10.90
N ILE A 5 -6.51 2.40 -10.50
CA ILE A 5 -5.24 1.79 -10.93
C ILE A 5 -5.19 1.64 -12.46
N GLU A 6 -6.30 1.24 -13.07
CA GLU A 6 -6.40 1.06 -14.51
C GLU A 6 -6.09 2.33 -15.28
N GLU A 7 -6.64 3.46 -14.83
CA GLU A 7 -6.39 4.76 -15.44
C GLU A 7 -4.94 5.21 -15.23
N ARG A 8 -4.39 4.97 -14.05
CA ARG A 8 -2.99 5.26 -13.75
C ARG A 8 -2.05 4.46 -14.66
N CYS A 9 -2.40 3.20 -14.95
CA CYS A 9 -1.64 2.37 -15.88
C CYS A 9 -1.58 3.01 -17.26
N ARG A 10 -2.71 3.53 -17.75
CA ARG A 10 -2.75 4.22 -19.04
C ARG A 10 -1.86 5.45 -19.04
N GLN A 11 -1.91 6.26 -17.98
CA GLN A 11 -1.09 7.46 -17.84
C GLN A 11 0.39 7.15 -17.80
N LYS A 12 0.78 6.01 -17.21
CA LYS A 12 2.18 5.58 -17.07
C LYS A 12 2.66 4.72 -18.24
N GLY A 13 1.80 4.48 -19.23
CA GLY A 13 2.17 3.65 -20.39
C GLY A 13 2.29 2.17 -20.08
N VAL A 14 1.67 1.70 -19.01
CA VAL A 14 1.65 0.28 -18.65
C VAL A 14 0.56 -0.42 -19.44
N LYS A 15 0.94 -1.43 -20.23
CA LYS A 15 -0.02 -2.21 -21.01
C LYS A 15 -0.89 -3.06 -20.08
N LEU A 16 -2.21 -2.95 -20.25
CA LEU A 16 -3.18 -3.74 -19.52
C LEU A 16 -3.66 -4.92 -20.36
N THR A 17 -3.28 -6.12 -19.93
CA THR A 17 -3.88 -7.36 -20.41
C THR A 17 -5.15 -7.61 -19.59
N ASP A 18 -5.99 -8.56 -20.03
CA ASP A 18 -7.22 -8.91 -19.29
C ASP A 18 -6.90 -9.34 -17.86
N GLN A 19 -5.83 -10.11 -17.67
CA GLN A 19 -5.41 -10.56 -16.35
C GLN A 19 -4.93 -9.39 -15.47
N ARG A 20 -4.12 -8.50 -16.04
CA ARG A 20 -3.65 -7.31 -15.31
C ARG A 20 -4.82 -6.38 -14.94
N LYS A 21 -5.80 -6.27 -15.84
CA LYS A 21 -6.99 -5.46 -15.62
C LYS A 21 -7.80 -5.97 -14.43
N LEU A 22 -7.99 -7.29 -14.34
CA LEU A 22 -8.69 -7.90 -13.21
C LEU A 22 -7.93 -7.68 -11.89
N ILE A 23 -6.62 -7.88 -11.91
CA ILE A 23 -5.78 -7.65 -10.73
C ILE A 23 -5.88 -6.18 -10.30
N ALA A 24 -5.82 -5.26 -11.24
CA ALA A 24 -5.96 -3.82 -10.98
C ALA A 24 -7.30 -3.49 -10.34
N GLN A 25 -8.39 -4.05 -10.86
CA GLN A 25 -9.74 -3.81 -10.32
C GLN A 25 -9.87 -4.32 -8.87
N ILE A 26 -9.39 -5.53 -8.61
CA ILE A 26 -9.46 -6.11 -7.27
C ILE A 26 -8.60 -5.31 -6.29
N MET A 27 -7.43 -4.87 -6.72
CA MET A 27 -6.57 -4.01 -5.89
C MET A 27 -7.26 -2.67 -5.60
N SER A 28 -7.90 -2.05 -6.60
CA SER A 28 -8.62 -0.79 -6.42
C SER A 28 -9.78 -0.92 -5.42
N ASP A 29 -10.43 -2.08 -5.39
CA ASP A 29 -11.55 -2.35 -4.49
C ASP A 29 -11.09 -2.81 -3.11
N SER A 30 -9.79 -3.05 -2.93
CA SER A 30 -9.23 -3.54 -1.67
C SER A 30 -8.75 -2.38 -0.81
N HIS A 31 -9.33 -2.22 0.36
CA HIS A 31 -9.01 -1.12 1.27
C HIS A 31 -8.23 -1.57 2.51
N ASP A 32 -7.81 -2.83 2.54
CA ASP A 32 -7.19 -3.46 3.70
C ASP A 32 -5.70 -3.78 3.54
N HIS A 33 -5.04 -3.19 2.55
CA HIS A 33 -3.61 -3.39 2.27
C HIS A 33 -3.25 -4.88 2.11
N PRO A 34 -3.77 -5.55 1.06
CA PRO A 34 -3.52 -6.98 0.90
C PRO A 34 -2.06 -7.29 0.57
N ASN A 35 -1.57 -8.44 1.03
CA ASN A 35 -0.34 -9.02 0.52
C ASN A 35 -0.65 -9.80 -0.76
N VAL A 36 0.40 -10.33 -1.43
CA VAL A 36 0.22 -11.03 -2.70
C VAL A 36 -0.64 -12.29 -2.54
N ASP A 37 -0.50 -13.03 -1.45
CA ASP A 37 -1.28 -14.24 -1.21
C ASP A 37 -2.77 -13.93 -1.06
N GLU A 38 -3.09 -12.87 -0.32
CA GLU A 38 -4.47 -12.42 -0.14
C GLU A 38 -5.07 -11.93 -1.45
N LEU A 39 -4.29 -11.17 -2.21
CA LEU A 39 -4.70 -10.69 -3.52
C LEU A 39 -4.95 -11.84 -4.48
N TYR A 40 -4.06 -12.84 -4.49
CA TYR A 40 -4.22 -14.04 -5.31
C TYR A 40 -5.52 -14.78 -4.98
N LYS A 41 -5.84 -14.95 -3.69
CA LYS A 41 -7.09 -15.60 -3.27
C LYS A 41 -8.32 -14.86 -3.81
N ARG A 42 -8.30 -13.54 -3.78
CA ARG A 42 -9.41 -12.71 -4.29
C ARG A 42 -9.53 -12.81 -5.79
N VAL A 43 -8.41 -12.75 -6.50
CA VAL A 43 -8.37 -12.85 -7.97
C VAL A 43 -8.80 -14.24 -8.44
N SER A 44 -8.33 -15.28 -7.79
CA SER A 44 -8.62 -16.66 -8.20
C SER A 44 -10.09 -17.07 -8.00
N LYS A 45 -10.82 -16.39 -7.14
CA LYS A 45 -12.27 -16.57 -7.00
C LYS A 45 -13.03 -16.13 -8.25
N ILE A 46 -12.50 -15.18 -8.99
CA ILE A 46 -13.11 -14.63 -10.18
C ILE A 46 -12.56 -15.34 -11.43
N ASP A 47 -11.25 -15.55 -11.49
CA ASP A 47 -10.59 -16.24 -12.60
C ASP A 47 -9.54 -17.21 -12.05
N SER A 48 -9.90 -18.48 -11.98
CA SER A 48 -9.03 -19.55 -11.47
C SER A 48 -7.85 -19.86 -12.38
N LYS A 49 -7.82 -19.33 -13.60
CA LYS A 49 -6.73 -19.54 -14.55
C LYS A 49 -5.50 -18.67 -14.24
N ILE A 50 -5.69 -17.61 -13.48
CA ILE A 50 -4.58 -16.71 -13.12
C ILE A 50 -3.71 -17.39 -12.05
N SER A 51 -2.42 -17.53 -12.34
CA SER A 51 -1.47 -18.14 -11.39
C SER A 51 -0.99 -17.12 -10.35
N ILE A 52 -0.50 -17.61 -9.22
CA ILE A 52 0.11 -16.73 -8.20
C ILE A 52 1.34 -16.02 -8.78
N ALA A 53 2.09 -16.67 -9.67
CA ALA A 53 3.24 -16.05 -10.33
C ALA A 53 2.83 -14.85 -11.16
N THR A 54 1.68 -14.92 -11.85
CA THR A 54 1.15 -13.81 -12.63
C THR A 54 0.75 -12.64 -11.72
N VAL A 55 0.09 -12.94 -10.61
CA VAL A 55 -0.29 -11.91 -9.62
C VAL A 55 0.97 -11.23 -9.08
N TYR A 56 1.97 -12.01 -8.70
CA TYR A 56 3.24 -11.49 -8.18
C TYR A 56 3.92 -10.56 -9.18
N ARG A 57 4.05 -10.99 -10.44
CA ARG A 57 4.69 -10.18 -11.49
C ARG A 57 3.92 -8.90 -11.78
N THR A 58 2.59 -8.98 -11.75
CA THR A 58 1.74 -7.81 -12.02
C THR A 58 1.85 -6.79 -10.88
N VAL A 59 1.82 -7.23 -9.65
CA VAL A 59 1.99 -6.36 -8.48
C VAL A 59 3.37 -5.70 -8.52
N LYS A 60 4.41 -6.46 -8.84
CA LYS A 60 5.77 -5.93 -8.98
C LYS A 60 5.85 -4.86 -10.07
N LEU A 61 5.22 -5.11 -11.22
CA LEU A 61 5.17 -4.15 -12.32
C LEU A 61 4.47 -2.86 -11.88
N PHE A 62 3.34 -2.96 -11.21
CA PHE A 62 2.60 -1.78 -10.73
C PHE A 62 3.40 -1.00 -9.69
N LYS A 63 4.11 -1.69 -8.83
CA LYS A 63 4.98 -1.04 -7.83
C LYS A 63 6.14 -0.31 -8.52
N GLU A 64 6.81 -0.94 -9.46
CA GLU A 64 7.94 -0.35 -10.19
C GLU A 64 7.51 0.82 -11.06
N SER A 65 6.27 0.80 -11.53
CA SER A 65 5.70 1.88 -12.35
C SER A 65 5.15 3.04 -11.51
N GLY A 66 5.24 2.97 -10.19
CA GLY A 66 4.75 4.02 -9.30
C GLY A 66 3.23 4.06 -9.15
N ILE A 67 2.56 2.94 -9.39
CA ILE A 67 1.10 2.81 -9.28
C ILE A 67 0.70 2.29 -7.91
N LEU A 68 1.48 1.35 -7.36
CA LEU A 68 1.28 0.80 -6.02
C LEU A 68 2.42 1.18 -5.10
N ALA A 69 2.10 1.39 -3.84
CA ALA A 69 3.07 1.51 -2.77
C ALA A 69 3.24 0.15 -2.08
N LYS A 70 4.48 -0.20 -1.77
CA LYS A 70 4.81 -1.42 -1.04
C LYS A 70 5.16 -1.05 0.40
N HIS A 71 4.52 -1.69 1.35
CA HIS A 71 4.79 -1.49 2.77
C HIS A 71 5.36 -2.77 3.36
N GLU A 72 6.58 -2.69 3.89
CA GLU A 72 7.23 -3.79 4.58
C GLU A 72 7.22 -3.51 6.08
N PHE A 73 6.27 -4.14 6.79
CA PHE A 73 6.16 -3.99 8.23
C PHE A 73 6.88 -5.12 8.94
N LYS A 74 7.48 -4.79 10.07
CA LYS A 74 8.22 -5.76 10.88
C LYS A 74 7.35 -6.97 11.23
N GLY A 75 7.86 -8.18 10.93
CA GLY A 75 7.22 -9.43 11.28
C GLY A 75 6.06 -9.85 10.38
N SER A 76 5.86 -9.20 9.23
CA SER A 76 4.79 -9.56 8.30
C SER A 76 5.26 -9.56 6.85
N LYS A 77 4.45 -10.17 5.97
CA LYS A 77 4.69 -10.11 4.52
C LYS A 77 4.41 -8.70 4.00
N ALA A 78 5.08 -8.32 2.92
CA ALA A 78 4.86 -7.03 2.27
C ALA A 78 3.39 -6.86 1.88
N ARG A 79 2.85 -5.68 2.12
CA ARG A 79 1.48 -5.30 1.79
C ARG A 79 1.49 -4.20 0.75
N TYR A 80 0.40 -4.11 0.00
CA TYR A 80 0.30 -3.19 -1.13
C TYR A 80 -0.96 -2.35 -1.05
N GLU A 81 -0.86 -1.11 -1.53
CA GLU A 81 -2.01 -0.21 -1.67
C GLU A 81 -1.79 0.70 -2.87
N GLU A 82 -2.87 1.33 -3.36
CA GLU A 82 -2.72 2.36 -4.38
C GLU A 82 -1.82 3.47 -3.85
N LEU A 83 -0.90 3.93 -4.69
CA LEU A 83 -0.03 5.04 -4.31
C LEU A 83 -0.89 6.28 -4.11
N ASN A 84 -0.88 6.81 -2.91
CA ASN A 84 -1.64 8.00 -2.54
C ASN A 84 -0.68 9.16 -2.38
N GLU A 85 -1.03 10.31 -2.96
CA GLU A 85 -0.20 11.51 -2.84
C GLU A 85 -0.22 12.10 -1.43
N SER A 86 -1.27 11.83 -0.66
CA SER A 86 -1.36 12.28 0.72
C SER A 86 -0.54 11.35 1.62
N HIS A 87 0.37 11.93 2.36
CA HIS A 87 1.18 11.20 3.33
C HIS A 87 0.32 10.76 4.52
N HIS A 88 0.49 9.53 4.96
CA HIS A 88 -0.13 9.04 6.18
C HIS A 88 0.80 8.07 6.91
N ASP A 89 0.60 7.95 8.20
CA ASP A 89 1.34 7.05 9.07
C ASP A 89 0.52 5.80 9.34
N HIS A 90 1.14 4.77 9.89
CA HIS A 90 0.49 3.47 10.08
C HIS A 90 0.57 3.00 11.52
N LEU A 91 -0.55 2.48 12.03
CA LEU A 91 -0.61 1.73 13.28
C LEU A 91 -0.99 0.29 12.93
N ILE A 92 -0.11 -0.64 13.26
CA ILE A 92 -0.25 -2.05 12.89
C ILE A 92 -0.61 -2.88 14.12
N ASP A 93 -1.72 -3.63 14.04
CA ASP A 93 -2.07 -4.61 15.05
C ASP A 93 -1.21 -5.85 14.82
N VAL A 94 -0.30 -6.15 15.75
CA VAL A 94 0.65 -7.26 15.58
C VAL A 94 -0.02 -8.63 15.72
N LYS A 95 -1.23 -8.70 16.26
CA LYS A 95 -1.97 -9.96 16.37
C LYS A 95 -2.81 -10.25 15.13
N SER A 96 -3.58 -9.28 14.68
CA SER A 96 -4.51 -9.46 13.55
C SER A 96 -3.92 -9.07 12.20
N GLY A 97 -2.89 -8.22 12.20
CA GLY A 97 -2.34 -7.64 10.98
C GLY A 97 -3.15 -6.46 10.46
N GLU A 98 -4.21 -6.06 11.16
CA GLU A 98 -5.01 -4.90 10.79
C GLU A 98 -4.15 -3.64 10.79
N ILE A 99 -4.36 -2.77 9.80
CA ILE A 99 -3.61 -1.53 9.66
C ILE A 99 -4.57 -0.35 9.76
N ILE A 100 -4.24 0.59 10.63
CA ILE A 100 -4.95 1.86 10.75
C ILE A 100 -4.06 2.96 10.19
N GLU A 101 -4.57 3.71 9.24
CA GLU A 101 -3.88 4.87 8.70
C GLU A 101 -4.29 6.10 9.50
N PHE A 102 -3.34 6.96 9.81
CA PHE A 102 -3.63 8.19 10.54
C PHE A 102 -2.68 9.31 10.12
N VAL A 103 -3.12 10.54 10.35
CA VAL A 103 -2.31 11.75 10.22
C VAL A 103 -2.48 12.54 11.50
N ASP A 104 -1.39 12.93 12.12
CA ASP A 104 -1.40 13.73 13.34
C ASP A 104 -0.54 14.98 13.15
N SER A 105 -1.16 16.12 13.21
CA SER A 105 -0.47 17.40 12.99
C SER A 105 0.59 17.71 14.04
N GLU A 106 0.42 17.24 15.26
CA GLU A 106 1.39 17.45 16.33
C GLU A 106 2.67 16.64 16.09
N ILE A 107 2.52 15.40 15.62
CA ILE A 107 3.66 14.56 15.25
C ILE A 107 4.44 15.22 14.10
N GLU A 108 3.74 15.70 13.10
CA GLU A 108 4.39 16.35 11.95
C GLU A 108 5.14 17.63 12.35
N LYS A 109 4.56 18.45 13.22
CA LYS A 109 5.21 19.65 13.73
C LYS A 109 6.46 19.30 14.53
N LEU A 110 6.38 18.25 15.35
CA LEU A 110 7.51 17.81 16.17
C LEU A 110 8.66 17.29 15.30
N GLN A 111 8.37 16.54 14.27
CA GLN A 111 9.38 16.04 13.34
C GLN A 111 10.10 17.19 12.63
N LYS A 112 9.36 18.20 12.19
CA LYS A 112 9.91 19.39 11.57
C LYS A 112 10.83 20.14 12.54
N LYS A 113 10.40 20.30 13.78
CA LYS A 113 11.20 20.93 14.83
C LYS A 113 12.52 20.20 15.04
N ILE A 114 12.49 18.87 15.05
CA ILE A 114 13.70 18.07 15.22
C ILE A 114 14.67 18.29 14.05
N ALA A 115 14.15 18.26 12.83
CA ALA A 115 14.96 18.50 11.64
C ALA A 115 15.60 19.90 11.68
N ASP A 116 14.81 20.92 11.99
CA ASP A 116 15.27 22.32 12.09
C ASP A 116 16.34 22.46 13.16
N LYS A 117 16.19 21.80 14.31
CA LYS A 117 17.14 21.84 15.41
C LYS A 117 18.54 21.38 14.98
N TYR A 118 18.60 20.40 14.09
CA TYR A 118 19.87 19.85 13.61
C TYR A 118 20.31 20.46 12.27
N GLY A 119 19.60 21.48 11.79
CA GLY A 119 19.97 22.19 10.57
C GLY A 119 19.59 21.47 9.27
N TYR A 120 18.54 20.65 9.30
CA TYR A 120 18.07 19.89 8.13
C TYR A 120 16.72 20.37 7.69
N GLU A 121 16.48 20.30 6.39
CA GLU A 121 15.16 20.44 5.81
C GLU A 121 14.53 19.04 5.73
N LEU A 122 13.35 18.87 6.32
CA LEU A 122 12.68 17.57 6.32
C LEU A 122 12.11 17.27 4.93
N VAL A 123 12.58 16.20 4.30
CA VAL A 123 12.14 15.80 2.97
C VAL A 123 11.00 14.78 3.05
N ASP A 124 11.12 13.81 3.97
CA ASP A 124 10.15 12.74 4.12
C ASP A 124 10.36 12.08 5.49
N HIS A 125 9.37 11.30 5.91
CA HIS A 125 9.50 10.46 7.11
C HIS A 125 8.65 9.22 6.96
N LYS A 126 8.96 8.21 7.76
CA LYS A 126 8.19 6.98 7.86
C LYS A 126 7.94 6.71 9.33
N LEU A 127 6.68 6.61 9.72
CA LEU A 127 6.29 6.32 11.10
C LEU A 127 5.39 5.08 11.13
N GLU A 128 5.83 4.07 11.87
CA GLU A 128 5.07 2.84 12.05
C GLU A 128 4.94 2.59 13.55
N LEU A 129 3.71 2.48 14.02
CA LEU A 129 3.43 2.11 15.40
C LEU A 129 2.92 0.67 15.42
N TYR A 130 3.42 -0.12 16.33
CA TYR A 130 3.04 -1.53 16.49
C TYR A 130 2.34 -1.71 17.82
N GLY A 131 1.13 -2.20 17.80
CA GLY A 131 0.32 -2.28 19.01
C GLY A 131 -0.52 -3.54 19.10
N ILE A 132 -1.14 -3.68 20.25
CA ILE A 132 -2.09 -4.75 20.56
C ILE A 132 -3.33 -4.06 21.09
N LYS A 133 -4.52 -4.49 20.62
CA LYS A 133 -5.77 -3.90 21.08
C LYS A 133 -5.87 -3.99 22.59
N LYS A 134 -6.21 -2.87 23.20
CA LYS A 134 -6.49 -2.84 24.64
C LYS A 134 -7.73 -3.66 24.92
N LYS A 135 -7.75 -4.34 26.04
CA LYS A 135 -8.96 -5.00 26.54
C LYS A 135 -9.94 -3.92 27.00
N SER A 136 -11.14 -4.00 26.48
CA SER A 136 -12.23 -3.08 26.87
C SER A 136 -12.82 -3.49 28.20
#